data_2d7a4b6582be13f6a93b16aa7f8ef72a
#
_entry.id   2d7a4b6582be13f6a93b16aa7f8ef72a
#
_cell.length_a   1.000
_cell.length_b   1.000
_cell.length_c   1.000
_cell.angle_alpha   90.00
_cell.angle_beta   90.00
_cell.angle_gamma   90.00
#
_symmetry.space_group_name_H-M   'P 1'
#
loop_
_entity.id
_entity.type
_entity.pdbx_description
1 polymer ?
#
loop_
_entity_poly.entity_id
_entity_poly.type
_entity_poly.pdbx_seq_one_letter_code
_entity_poly.pdbx_strand_id
1 'polypeptide(L)'
;MDRLVAEPNFFIVGAPKSGTTNISYYLMQHPQVFMPENLEPYYFARLDIPQNYEREIISDEKKYLNLFKNAKNCKAIGESSPVYLYCPHSALEIKNRFPNSKIIISLRNPIEIAYSEYFSLKFMGFDKNRSFNELLDSSKEQLDQNEFHIDNLLEAGFYSKHIKRFQKIFSKNQIKIIIFEEYVKNTIPTINSILSFLDIDKSIAFKTAPKGAYKVPRNFASQKLMNNSTFRKTAKFIIPTVARQKIGERFLVKESSRPVLKQNERQRLKEIYQDDVENLAKLLGRSLPWKDFY
;
A
#
# COMPACT_ATOMS: atom_id res chain seq x y z
N MET A 1 12.91 -34.95 -7.07
CA MET A 1 12.04 -34.01 -7.83
C MET A 1 11.88 -32.76 -6.97
N ASP A 2 12.65 -31.74 -7.28
CA ASP A 2 12.47 -30.43 -6.66
C ASP A 2 11.06 -29.95 -6.98
N ARG A 3 10.25 -29.78 -5.95
CA ARG A 3 8.92 -29.18 -6.11
C ARG A 3 9.15 -27.75 -6.57
N LEU A 4 8.81 -27.46 -7.82
CA LEU A 4 8.76 -26.10 -8.31
C LEU A 4 7.98 -25.26 -7.28
N VAL A 5 8.67 -24.41 -6.55
CA VAL A 5 8.06 -23.46 -5.64
C VAL A 5 7.26 -22.50 -6.52
N ALA A 6 5.98 -22.36 -6.23
CA ALA A 6 5.14 -21.41 -6.96
C ALA A 6 5.69 -19.99 -6.74
N GLU A 7 5.89 -19.26 -7.81
CA GLU A 7 6.46 -17.90 -7.80
C GLU A 7 5.39 -16.85 -8.07
N PRO A 8 5.50 -15.65 -7.48
CA PRO A 8 4.56 -14.57 -7.77
C PRO A 8 4.70 -14.09 -9.23
N ASN A 9 3.56 -13.82 -9.86
CA ASN A 9 3.46 -13.29 -11.22
C ASN A 9 2.64 -12.01 -11.33
N PHE A 10 2.16 -11.47 -10.19
CA PHE A 10 1.62 -10.11 -10.12
C PHE A 10 1.94 -9.43 -8.79
N PHE A 11 1.98 -8.09 -8.80
CA PHE A 11 2.27 -7.26 -7.65
C PHE A 11 1.30 -6.07 -7.59
N ILE A 12 0.69 -5.84 -6.42
CA ILE A 12 -0.02 -4.59 -6.13
C ILE A 12 0.99 -3.67 -5.44
N VAL A 13 1.61 -2.80 -6.21
CA VAL A 13 2.78 -2.03 -5.77
C VAL A 13 2.45 -0.71 -5.08
N GLY A 14 1.19 -0.29 -5.07
CA GLY A 14 0.80 0.99 -4.46
C GLY A 14 -0.53 1.52 -4.97
N ALA A 15 -0.85 2.75 -4.55
CA ALA A 15 -0.20 3.53 -3.50
C ALA A 15 -0.73 3.15 -2.11
N PRO A 16 0.01 3.45 -1.03
CA PRO A 16 -0.54 3.30 0.32
C PRO A 16 -1.87 4.04 0.44
N LYS A 17 -2.78 3.56 1.30
CA LYS A 17 -4.08 4.21 1.59
C LYS A 17 -5.03 4.36 0.38
N SER A 18 -4.74 3.69 -0.74
CA SER A 18 -5.53 3.69 -2.00
C SER A 18 -6.37 2.41 -2.19
N GLY A 19 -6.70 1.71 -1.10
CA GLY A 19 -7.59 0.55 -1.14
C GLY A 19 -6.94 -0.76 -1.59
N THR A 20 -5.61 -0.88 -1.61
CA THR A 20 -4.88 -2.08 -2.00
C THR A 20 -5.28 -3.32 -1.21
N THR A 21 -5.45 -3.20 0.11
CA THR A 21 -5.95 -4.30 0.98
C THR A 21 -7.35 -4.76 0.58
N ASN A 22 -8.22 -3.83 0.19
CA ASN A 22 -9.59 -4.15 -0.25
C ASN A 22 -9.57 -4.86 -1.61
N ILE A 23 -8.74 -4.42 -2.54
CA ILE A 23 -8.51 -5.10 -3.83
C ILE A 23 -8.00 -6.52 -3.58
N SER A 24 -6.98 -6.69 -2.73
CA SER A 24 -6.45 -8.00 -2.36
C SER A 24 -7.53 -8.92 -1.78
N TYR A 25 -8.38 -8.40 -0.90
CA TYR A 25 -9.49 -9.16 -0.32
C TYR A 25 -10.45 -9.71 -1.38
N TYR A 26 -10.78 -8.91 -2.42
CA TYR A 26 -11.61 -9.39 -3.52
C TYR A 26 -10.88 -10.43 -4.37
N LEU A 27 -9.62 -10.20 -4.70
CA LEU A 27 -8.83 -11.13 -5.50
C LEU A 27 -8.65 -12.49 -4.81
N MET A 28 -8.41 -12.51 -3.51
CA MET A 28 -8.28 -13.73 -2.71
C MET A 28 -9.54 -14.59 -2.65
N GLN A 29 -10.71 -14.07 -3.01
CA GLN A 29 -11.94 -14.87 -3.10
C GLN A 29 -11.96 -15.74 -4.36
N HIS A 30 -11.13 -15.44 -5.35
CA HIS A 30 -11.12 -16.20 -6.59
C HIS A 30 -10.27 -17.48 -6.47
N PRO A 31 -10.78 -18.68 -6.84
CA PRO A 31 -10.08 -19.95 -6.64
C PRO A 31 -8.79 -20.09 -7.46
N GLN A 32 -8.63 -19.31 -8.53
CA GLN A 32 -7.41 -19.29 -9.35
C GLN A 32 -6.41 -18.21 -8.92
N VAL A 33 -6.68 -17.47 -7.85
CA VAL A 33 -5.81 -16.41 -7.32
C VAL A 33 -5.27 -16.81 -5.96
N PHE A 34 -3.98 -16.72 -5.78
CA PHE A 34 -3.33 -16.89 -4.48
C PHE A 34 -2.63 -15.61 -4.06
N MET A 35 -2.86 -15.21 -2.83
CA MET A 35 -2.07 -14.19 -2.13
C MET A 35 -1.77 -14.69 -0.71
N PRO A 36 -0.57 -14.46 -0.17
CA PRO A 36 -0.22 -14.92 1.16
C PRO A 36 -0.98 -14.15 2.25
N GLU A 37 -1.15 -14.75 3.44
CA GLU A 37 -1.75 -14.07 4.59
C GLU A 37 -0.96 -12.82 5.00
N ASN A 38 0.37 -12.88 4.94
CA ASN A 38 1.22 -11.69 5.01
C ASN A 38 1.21 -11.00 3.65
N LEU A 39 0.25 -10.11 3.45
CA LEU A 39 0.07 -9.40 2.18
C LEU A 39 1.22 -8.45 1.85
N GLU A 40 1.89 -7.91 2.86
CA GLU A 40 2.90 -6.86 2.75
C GLU A 40 4.28 -7.36 3.23
N PRO A 41 4.96 -8.25 2.47
CA PRO A 41 6.28 -8.79 2.87
C PRO A 41 7.43 -7.79 2.75
N TYR A 42 7.27 -6.70 1.98
CA TYR A 42 8.26 -5.65 1.73
C TYR A 42 9.61 -6.14 1.16
N TYR A 43 9.66 -7.35 0.61
CA TYR A 43 10.90 -7.96 0.14
C TYR A 43 11.65 -7.11 -0.89
N PHE A 44 10.95 -6.53 -1.88
CA PHE A 44 11.56 -5.68 -2.90
C PHE A 44 11.79 -4.22 -2.48
N ALA A 45 11.48 -3.88 -1.24
CA ALA A 45 11.82 -2.59 -0.64
C ALA A 45 12.96 -2.69 0.40
N ARG A 46 13.55 -3.87 0.58
CA ARG A 46 14.57 -4.12 1.60
C ARG A 46 15.84 -3.28 1.46
N LEU A 47 16.13 -2.79 0.25
CA LEU A 47 17.26 -1.90 -0.02
C LEU A 47 16.96 -0.43 0.32
N ASP A 48 15.67 -0.07 0.34
CA ASP A 48 15.19 1.29 0.53
C ASP A 48 14.72 1.53 1.98
N ILE A 49 14.48 0.46 2.73
CA ILE A 49 13.95 0.55 4.10
C ILE A 49 15.08 0.32 5.11
N PRO A 50 15.27 1.23 6.09
CA PRO A 50 16.25 1.06 7.14
C PRO A 50 16.03 -0.23 7.95
N GLN A 51 17.11 -0.89 8.38
CA GLN A 51 17.04 -2.15 9.16
C GLN A 51 16.29 -2.02 10.49
N ASN A 52 16.27 -0.83 11.07
CA ASN A 52 15.56 -0.52 12.31
C ASN A 52 14.10 -0.12 12.09
N TYR A 53 13.59 -0.23 10.86
CA TYR A 53 12.20 0.08 10.57
C TYR A 53 11.25 -0.82 11.36
N GLU A 54 10.17 -0.25 11.90
CA GLU A 54 9.31 -0.97 12.84
C GLU A 54 8.46 -2.10 12.23
N ARG A 55 8.28 -2.11 10.90
CA ARG A 55 7.60 -3.21 10.21
C ARG A 55 8.57 -4.35 9.95
N GLU A 56 8.05 -5.56 9.98
CA GLU A 56 8.81 -6.75 9.63
C GLU A 56 9.02 -6.80 8.12
N ILE A 57 10.27 -6.75 7.71
CA ILE A 57 10.71 -6.86 6.31
C ILE A 57 11.27 -8.25 6.11
N ILE A 58 10.78 -8.96 5.12
CA ILE A 58 11.38 -10.22 4.70
C ILE A 58 12.58 -9.87 3.80
N SER A 59 13.80 -10.13 4.28
CA SER A 59 15.04 -9.89 3.53
C SER A 59 15.61 -11.15 2.88
N ASP A 60 15.24 -12.33 3.37
CA ASP A 60 15.68 -13.62 2.88
C ASP A 60 14.78 -14.13 1.76
N GLU A 61 15.36 -14.48 0.60
CA GLU A 61 14.61 -14.92 -0.57
C GLU A 61 13.86 -16.24 -0.35
N LYS A 62 14.46 -17.20 0.37
CA LYS A 62 13.81 -18.48 0.65
C LYS A 62 12.59 -18.30 1.53
N LYS A 63 12.67 -17.39 2.53
CA LYS A 63 11.52 -17.02 3.36
C LYS A 63 10.45 -16.31 2.53
N TYR A 64 10.84 -15.44 1.62
CA TYR A 64 9.92 -14.75 0.71
C TYR A 64 9.18 -15.76 -0.19
N LEU A 65 9.89 -16.62 -0.89
CA LEU A 65 9.30 -17.63 -1.76
C LEU A 65 8.44 -18.65 -0.99
N ASN A 66 8.81 -18.97 0.25
CA ASN A 66 7.99 -19.86 1.11
C ASN A 66 6.60 -19.30 1.42
N LEU A 67 6.34 -18.00 1.27
CA LEU A 67 5.01 -17.43 1.37
C LEU A 67 4.04 -18.02 0.34
N PHE A 68 4.56 -18.44 -0.82
CA PHE A 68 3.77 -18.92 -1.95
C PHE A 68 3.69 -20.46 -2.06
N LYS A 69 4.25 -21.20 -1.09
CA LYS A 69 4.30 -22.69 -1.11
C LYS A 69 2.93 -23.37 -1.27
N ASN A 70 1.86 -22.67 -0.87
CA ASN A 70 0.48 -23.16 -0.94
C ASN A 70 -0.27 -22.73 -2.21
N ALA A 71 0.37 -22.00 -3.12
CA ALA A 71 -0.24 -21.48 -4.34
C ALA A 71 -0.44 -22.52 -5.46
N LYS A 72 -0.63 -23.79 -5.08
CA LYS A 72 -0.79 -24.90 -6.02
C LYS A 72 -2.01 -24.69 -6.92
N ASN A 73 -1.78 -24.84 -8.22
CA ASN A 73 -2.82 -24.74 -9.25
C ASN A 73 -3.47 -23.34 -9.43
N CYS A 74 -2.93 -22.31 -8.79
CA CYS A 74 -3.38 -20.94 -9.03
C CYS A 74 -2.68 -20.36 -10.27
N LYS A 75 -3.46 -19.67 -11.12
CA LYS A 75 -2.94 -19.00 -12.31
C LYS A 75 -2.32 -17.64 -11.96
N ALA A 76 -2.94 -16.91 -11.05
CA ALA A 76 -2.43 -15.65 -10.55
C ALA A 76 -1.93 -15.80 -9.13
N ILE A 77 -0.66 -15.51 -8.91
CA ILE A 77 0.02 -15.63 -7.63
C ILE A 77 0.68 -14.27 -7.36
N GLY A 78 0.35 -13.63 -6.25
CA GLY A 78 0.87 -12.29 -6.02
C GLY A 78 0.89 -11.84 -4.58
N GLU A 79 1.36 -10.63 -4.38
CA GLU A 79 1.39 -9.94 -3.10
C GLU A 79 1.06 -8.44 -3.24
N SER A 80 0.89 -7.75 -2.12
CA SER A 80 0.49 -6.35 -2.10
C SER A 80 1.35 -5.59 -1.09
N SER A 81 2.45 -5.02 -1.56
CA SER A 81 3.32 -4.13 -0.78
C SER A 81 3.27 -2.70 -1.33
N PRO A 82 2.37 -1.85 -0.81
CA PRO A 82 2.09 -0.53 -1.42
C PRO A 82 3.27 0.43 -1.45
N VAL A 83 4.30 0.19 -0.64
CA VAL A 83 5.53 0.99 -0.61
C VAL A 83 6.38 0.82 -1.87
N TYR A 84 6.25 -0.29 -2.60
CA TYR A 84 7.04 -0.53 -3.81
C TYR A 84 6.88 0.57 -4.86
N LEU A 85 5.72 1.22 -4.89
CA LEU A 85 5.46 2.27 -5.87
C LEU A 85 6.48 3.41 -5.75
N TYR A 86 6.83 3.81 -4.54
CA TYR A 86 7.71 4.96 -4.32
C TYR A 86 9.13 4.58 -3.90
N CYS A 87 9.40 3.35 -3.46
CA CYS A 87 10.74 2.86 -3.22
C CYS A 87 11.60 2.87 -4.50
N PRO A 88 12.78 3.49 -4.49
CA PRO A 88 13.61 3.68 -5.68
C PRO A 88 13.98 2.40 -6.42
N HIS A 89 14.33 1.33 -5.69
CA HIS A 89 14.87 0.09 -6.27
C HIS A 89 13.79 -0.97 -6.59
N SER A 90 12.59 -0.88 -6.00
CA SER A 90 11.59 -1.94 -6.07
C SER A 90 11.19 -2.35 -7.50
N ALA A 91 10.99 -1.39 -8.40
CA ALA A 91 10.59 -1.69 -9.77
C ALA A 91 11.64 -2.54 -10.52
N LEU A 92 12.91 -2.18 -10.36
CA LEU A 92 14.03 -2.90 -11.00
C LEU A 92 14.23 -4.28 -10.38
N GLU A 93 14.18 -4.37 -9.04
CA GLU A 93 14.30 -5.63 -8.31
C GLU A 93 13.19 -6.63 -8.70
N ILE A 94 11.93 -6.17 -8.82
CA ILE A 94 10.82 -7.00 -9.28
C ILE A 94 11.07 -7.46 -10.72
N LYS A 95 11.47 -6.56 -11.62
CA LYS A 95 11.70 -6.88 -13.02
C LYS A 95 12.83 -7.88 -13.22
N ASN A 96 13.91 -7.73 -12.47
CA ASN A 96 15.06 -8.64 -12.54
C ASN A 96 14.68 -10.05 -12.09
N ARG A 97 13.86 -10.17 -11.03
CA ARG A 97 13.51 -11.47 -10.47
C ARG A 97 12.30 -12.12 -11.15
N PHE A 98 11.32 -11.30 -11.57
CA PHE A 98 10.06 -11.75 -12.20
C PHE A 98 9.73 -10.90 -13.44
N PRO A 99 10.48 -11.08 -14.55
CA PRO A 99 10.42 -10.20 -15.73
C PRO A 99 9.04 -10.14 -16.40
N ASN A 100 8.24 -11.20 -16.28
CA ASN A 100 6.91 -11.31 -16.88
C ASN A 100 5.77 -10.93 -15.94
N SER A 101 6.07 -10.45 -14.74
CA SER A 101 5.05 -10.10 -13.77
C SER A 101 4.16 -8.93 -14.19
N LYS A 102 2.93 -8.96 -13.74
CA LYS A 102 1.92 -7.89 -13.93
C LYS A 102 1.91 -6.96 -12.72
N ILE A 103 1.84 -5.67 -12.97
CA ILE A 103 1.91 -4.61 -11.98
C ILE A 103 0.55 -3.92 -11.87
N ILE A 104 0.01 -3.83 -10.66
CA ILE A 104 -1.25 -3.17 -10.37
C ILE A 104 -0.94 -1.96 -9.48
N ILE A 105 -1.41 -0.79 -9.90
CA ILE A 105 -1.23 0.48 -9.20
C ILE A 105 -2.60 1.08 -8.94
N SER A 106 -2.96 1.29 -7.68
CA SER A 106 -4.17 2.01 -7.28
C SER A 106 -3.79 3.41 -6.80
N LEU A 107 -4.34 4.44 -7.41
CA LEU A 107 -4.07 5.85 -7.10
C LEU A 107 -5.29 6.46 -6.43
N ARG A 108 -5.08 7.35 -5.48
CA ARG A 108 -6.10 8.11 -4.78
C ARG A 108 -5.70 9.58 -4.75
N ASN A 109 -6.66 10.50 -4.54
CA ASN A 109 -6.34 11.91 -4.31
C ASN A 109 -5.14 12.03 -3.34
N PRO A 110 -3.99 12.61 -3.77
CA PRO A 110 -2.77 12.63 -2.97
C PRO A 110 -2.91 13.41 -1.66
N ILE A 111 -3.81 14.40 -1.60
CA ILE A 111 -4.17 15.11 -0.36
C ILE A 111 -4.76 14.12 0.66
N GLU A 112 -5.66 13.25 0.21
CA GLU A 112 -6.29 12.25 1.07
C GLU A 112 -5.29 11.16 1.51
N ILE A 113 -4.31 10.85 0.67
CA ILE A 113 -3.22 9.92 1.06
C ILE A 113 -2.35 10.53 2.13
N ALA A 114 -1.81 11.73 1.93
CA ALA A 114 -0.96 12.39 2.90
C ALA A 114 -1.65 12.52 4.27
N TYR A 115 -2.91 12.94 4.27
CA TYR A 115 -3.68 13.05 5.51
C TYR A 115 -3.98 11.69 6.16
N SER A 116 -4.21 10.65 5.35
CA SER A 116 -4.39 9.29 5.85
C SER A 116 -3.11 8.70 6.42
N GLU A 117 -1.98 9.00 5.81
CA GLU A 117 -0.68 8.50 6.24
C GLU A 117 -0.24 9.15 7.56
N TYR A 118 -0.49 10.43 7.77
CA TYR A 118 -0.29 11.09 9.05
C TYR A 118 -0.91 10.31 10.23
N PHE A 119 -2.17 9.91 10.09
CA PHE A 119 -2.82 9.11 11.14
C PHE A 119 -2.26 7.69 11.23
N SER A 120 -1.81 7.13 10.13
CA SER A 120 -1.15 5.83 10.10
C SER A 120 0.17 5.86 10.88
N LEU A 121 1.00 6.87 10.63
CA LEU A 121 2.27 7.08 11.34
C LEU A 121 2.03 7.30 12.84
N LYS A 122 1.08 8.14 13.21
CA LYS A 122 0.69 8.32 14.62
C LYS A 122 0.19 7.05 15.29
N PHE A 123 -0.65 6.28 14.60
CA PHE A 123 -1.17 5.01 15.11
C PHE A 123 -0.06 3.97 15.31
N MET A 124 0.91 3.92 14.41
CA MET A 124 2.07 3.04 14.52
C MET A 124 3.10 3.49 15.56
N GLY A 125 2.95 4.70 16.08
CA GLY A 125 3.85 5.25 17.11
C GLY A 125 5.05 5.99 16.55
N PHE A 126 5.12 6.17 15.23
CA PHE A 126 6.01 7.15 14.63
C PHE A 126 5.48 8.55 14.94
N ASP A 127 6.35 9.47 15.24
CA ASP A 127 6.01 10.90 15.40
C ASP A 127 4.79 11.23 16.27
N LYS A 128 4.70 10.63 17.46
CA LYS A 128 3.56 10.79 18.36
C LYS A 128 3.27 12.25 18.72
N ASN A 129 4.29 13.09 18.76
CA ASN A 129 4.21 14.44 19.30
C ASN A 129 4.05 15.51 18.22
N ARG A 130 4.48 15.26 16.97
CA ARG A 130 4.39 16.24 15.88
C ARG A 130 2.95 16.43 15.41
N SER A 131 2.54 17.67 15.21
CA SER A 131 1.30 18.04 14.54
C SER A 131 1.38 17.69 13.04
N PHE A 132 0.23 17.76 12.34
CA PHE A 132 0.22 17.57 10.90
C PHE A 132 1.13 18.55 10.16
N ASN A 133 1.10 19.84 10.55
CA ASN A 133 1.91 20.86 9.90
C ASN A 133 3.41 20.65 10.14
N GLU A 134 3.83 20.33 11.35
CA GLU A 134 5.25 20.03 11.64
C GLU A 134 5.77 18.83 10.82
N LEU A 135 4.94 17.78 10.67
CA LEU A 135 5.31 16.64 9.85
C LEU A 135 5.31 16.98 8.36
N LEU A 136 4.38 17.81 7.91
CA LEU A 136 4.32 18.32 6.54
C LEU A 136 5.55 19.16 6.20
N ASP A 137 5.96 20.06 7.08
CA ASP A 137 7.13 20.92 6.89
C ASP A 137 8.42 20.09 6.80
N SER A 138 8.63 19.16 7.75
CA SER A 138 9.80 18.28 7.69
C SER A 138 9.82 17.36 6.49
N SER A 139 8.65 16.88 6.04
CA SER A 139 8.56 16.06 4.83
C SER A 139 8.90 16.85 3.57
N LYS A 140 8.50 18.12 3.51
CA LYS A 140 8.87 19.01 2.40
C LYS A 140 10.36 19.29 2.38
N GLU A 141 10.97 19.57 3.53
CA GLU A 141 12.42 19.77 3.65
C GLU A 141 13.22 18.56 3.13
N GLN A 142 12.84 17.35 3.51
CA GLN A 142 13.45 16.11 3.00
C GLN A 142 13.35 16.00 1.47
N LEU A 143 12.20 16.36 0.88
CA LEU A 143 12.03 16.35 -0.58
C LEU A 143 12.91 17.40 -1.27
N ASP A 144 13.02 18.59 -0.70
CA ASP A 144 13.85 19.69 -1.22
C ASP A 144 15.35 19.31 -1.18
N GLN A 145 15.78 18.50 -0.21
CA GLN A 145 17.11 17.91 -0.10
C GLN A 145 17.32 16.69 -1.01
N ASN A 146 16.28 16.25 -1.73
CA ASN A 146 16.27 15.05 -2.56
C ASN A 146 16.63 13.76 -1.79
N GLU A 147 16.27 13.70 -0.52
CA GLU A 147 16.46 12.54 0.34
C GLU A 147 15.24 11.63 0.31
N PHE A 148 15.47 10.34 0.08
CA PHE A 148 14.41 9.35 0.17
C PHE A 148 14.23 8.87 1.62
N HIS A 149 13.04 9.09 2.15
CA HIS A 149 12.61 8.57 3.45
C HIS A 149 11.30 7.80 3.28
N ILE A 150 11.30 6.56 3.74
CA ILE A 150 10.13 5.66 3.62
C ILE A 150 8.89 6.18 4.38
N ASP A 151 9.10 6.95 5.42
CA ASP A 151 8.09 7.56 6.29
C ASP A 151 7.80 9.02 5.92
N ASN A 152 8.34 9.53 4.81
CA ASN A 152 8.00 10.85 4.30
C ASN A 152 6.51 10.91 3.94
N LEU A 153 5.81 11.88 4.54
CA LEU A 153 4.36 12.05 4.42
C LEU A 153 3.90 12.31 2.98
N LEU A 154 4.76 12.92 2.16
CA LEU A 154 4.42 13.43 0.84
C LEU A 154 4.84 12.48 -0.29
N GLU A 155 5.92 11.69 -0.08
CA GLU A 155 6.59 10.95 -1.16
C GLU A 155 5.64 10.07 -1.96
N ALA A 156 4.77 9.32 -1.28
CA ALA A 156 3.85 8.38 -1.92
C ALA A 156 2.81 9.04 -2.84
N GLY A 157 2.58 10.34 -2.72
CA GLY A 157 1.61 11.11 -3.50
C GLY A 157 2.15 11.68 -4.82
N PHE A 158 3.47 11.67 -5.05
CA PHE A 158 4.09 12.13 -6.30
C PHE A 158 4.05 11.06 -7.39
N TYR A 159 2.87 10.79 -7.89
CA TYR A 159 2.59 9.65 -8.77
C TYR A 159 3.27 9.70 -10.12
N SER A 160 3.36 10.88 -10.74
CA SER A 160 3.86 10.99 -12.10
C SER A 160 5.31 10.49 -12.20
N LYS A 161 6.16 10.83 -11.22
CA LYS A 161 7.56 10.35 -11.17
C LYS A 161 7.64 8.83 -10.94
N HIS A 162 6.81 8.29 -10.07
CA HIS A 162 6.81 6.87 -9.74
C HIS A 162 6.29 6.01 -10.89
N ILE A 163 5.19 6.42 -11.51
CA ILE A 163 4.63 5.71 -12.67
C ILE A 163 5.60 5.75 -13.85
N LYS A 164 6.24 6.89 -14.13
CA LYS A 164 7.28 6.99 -15.17
C LYS A 164 8.42 6.00 -14.91
N ARG A 165 8.84 5.80 -13.65
CA ARG A 165 9.86 4.81 -13.28
C ARG A 165 9.41 3.39 -13.63
N PHE A 166 8.18 3.01 -13.26
CA PHE A 166 7.63 1.69 -13.63
C PHE A 166 7.48 1.53 -15.14
N GLN A 167 7.02 2.55 -15.87
CA GLN A 167 6.83 2.51 -17.32
C GLN A 167 8.16 2.42 -18.12
N LYS A 168 9.29 2.85 -17.53
CA LYS A 168 10.61 2.65 -18.12
C LYS A 168 11.10 1.19 -18.03
N ILE A 169 10.56 0.42 -17.07
CA ILE A 169 11.02 -0.92 -16.70
C ILE A 169 10.04 -1.99 -17.19
N PHE A 170 8.75 -1.73 -17.09
CA PHE A 170 7.67 -2.64 -17.49
C PHE A 170 6.96 -2.11 -18.73
N SER A 171 6.61 -3.02 -19.64
CA SER A 171 5.81 -2.66 -20.82
C SER A 171 4.40 -2.24 -20.43
N LYS A 172 3.74 -1.44 -21.28
CA LYS A 172 2.39 -0.90 -21.03
C LYS A 172 1.35 -1.99 -20.72
N ASN A 173 1.44 -3.14 -21.35
CA ASN A 173 0.56 -4.29 -21.13
C ASN A 173 0.83 -5.02 -19.80
N GLN A 174 1.94 -4.75 -19.12
CA GLN A 174 2.25 -5.28 -17.79
C GLN A 174 1.77 -4.34 -16.65
N ILE A 175 1.30 -3.14 -16.95
CA ILE A 175 0.90 -2.18 -15.91
C ILE A 175 -0.61 -1.88 -16.01
N LYS A 176 -1.31 -2.04 -14.90
CA LYS A 176 -2.71 -1.62 -14.74
C LYS A 176 -2.82 -0.55 -13.67
N ILE A 177 -3.35 0.62 -14.07
CA ILE A 177 -3.60 1.74 -13.17
C ILE A 177 -5.10 1.82 -12.87
N ILE A 178 -5.45 2.02 -11.60
CA ILE A 178 -6.80 2.13 -11.05
C ILE A 178 -6.89 3.45 -10.31
N ILE A 179 -8.00 4.16 -10.47
CA ILE A 179 -8.29 5.34 -9.65
C ILE A 179 -9.26 4.91 -8.53
N PHE A 180 -8.84 5.10 -7.29
CA PHE A 180 -9.56 4.66 -6.10
C PHE A 180 -10.99 5.18 -6.03
N GLU A 181 -11.21 6.44 -6.37
CA GLU A 181 -12.53 7.08 -6.35
C GLU A 181 -13.49 6.46 -7.38
N GLU A 182 -12.97 5.96 -8.49
CA GLU A 182 -13.73 5.22 -9.51
C GLU A 182 -13.95 3.77 -9.07
N TYR A 183 -12.92 3.17 -8.50
CA TYR A 183 -12.99 1.82 -7.92
C TYR A 183 -14.09 1.71 -6.86
N VAL A 184 -14.18 2.66 -5.94
CA VAL A 184 -15.20 2.64 -4.87
C VAL A 184 -16.61 2.75 -5.45
N LYS A 185 -16.80 3.51 -6.51
CA LYS A 185 -18.11 3.66 -7.21
C LYS A 185 -18.48 2.40 -8.02
N ASN A 186 -17.47 1.72 -8.57
CA ASN A 186 -17.64 0.61 -9.50
C ASN A 186 -16.77 -0.59 -9.08
N THR A 187 -16.92 -1.05 -7.84
CA THR A 187 -16.05 -2.06 -7.25
C THR A 187 -15.97 -3.34 -8.08
N ILE A 188 -17.11 -4.00 -8.34
CA ILE A 188 -17.12 -5.30 -9.04
C ILE A 188 -16.65 -5.17 -10.50
N PRO A 189 -17.09 -4.19 -11.29
CA PRO A 189 -16.54 -3.95 -12.62
C PRO A 189 -15.02 -3.74 -12.62
N THR A 190 -14.48 -3.02 -11.63
CA THR A 190 -13.03 -2.80 -11.51
C THR A 190 -12.30 -4.08 -11.16
N ILE A 191 -12.80 -4.88 -10.20
CA ILE A 191 -12.22 -6.19 -9.86
C ILE A 191 -12.25 -7.13 -11.08
N ASN A 192 -13.35 -7.20 -11.81
CA ASN A 192 -13.44 -7.98 -13.04
C ASN A 192 -12.42 -7.51 -14.09
N SER A 193 -12.14 -6.21 -14.18
CA SER A 193 -11.12 -5.69 -15.07
C SER A 193 -9.70 -6.04 -14.62
N ILE A 194 -9.47 -6.20 -13.31
CA ILE A 194 -8.19 -6.71 -12.78
C ILE A 194 -8.05 -8.21 -13.10
N LEU A 195 -9.09 -9.01 -12.88
CA LEU A 195 -9.07 -10.43 -13.22
C LEU A 195 -8.77 -10.65 -14.70
N SER A 196 -9.41 -9.89 -15.60
CA SER A 196 -9.10 -9.93 -17.03
C SER A 196 -7.64 -9.57 -17.32
N PHE A 197 -7.12 -8.54 -16.65
CA PHE A 197 -5.72 -8.16 -16.76
C PHE A 197 -4.77 -9.27 -16.27
N LEU A 198 -5.18 -10.07 -15.30
CA LEU A 198 -4.45 -11.22 -14.78
C LEU A 198 -4.70 -12.53 -15.58
N ASP A 199 -5.45 -12.48 -16.68
CA ASP A 199 -5.89 -13.64 -17.50
C ASP A 199 -6.70 -14.66 -16.68
N ILE A 200 -7.50 -14.16 -15.74
CA ILE A 200 -8.36 -14.96 -14.87
C ILE A 200 -9.83 -14.82 -15.31
N ASP A 201 -10.55 -15.92 -15.23
CA ASP A 201 -12.00 -15.94 -15.47
C ASP A 201 -12.75 -15.04 -14.46
N LYS A 202 -13.85 -14.43 -14.90
CA LYS A 202 -14.65 -13.49 -14.10
C LYS A 202 -15.87 -14.13 -13.44
N SER A 203 -16.03 -15.44 -13.54
CA SER A 203 -17.29 -16.16 -13.28
C SER A 203 -17.58 -16.44 -11.81
N ILE A 204 -17.19 -15.57 -10.88
CA ILE A 204 -17.52 -15.75 -9.46
C ILE A 204 -18.37 -14.61 -8.90
N ALA A 205 -19.22 -14.95 -7.92
CA ALA A 205 -19.90 -13.98 -7.08
C ALA A 205 -19.00 -13.59 -5.90
N PHE A 206 -18.75 -12.29 -5.74
CA PHE A 206 -17.93 -11.77 -4.65
C PHE A 206 -18.74 -11.47 -3.40
N LYS A 207 -18.22 -11.85 -2.24
CA LYS A 207 -18.69 -11.33 -0.96
C LYS A 207 -18.17 -9.91 -0.78
N THR A 208 -19.01 -9.02 -0.28
CA THR A 208 -18.62 -7.62 -0.04
C THR A 208 -17.45 -7.54 0.94
N ALA A 209 -16.41 -6.82 0.55
CA ALA A 209 -15.28 -6.59 1.44
C ALA A 209 -15.65 -5.64 2.58
N PRO A 210 -15.08 -5.85 3.78
CA PRO A 210 -15.23 -4.91 4.87
C PRO A 210 -14.74 -3.52 4.44
N LYS A 211 -15.49 -2.47 4.77
CA LYS A 211 -15.02 -1.09 4.59
C LYS A 211 -13.86 -0.85 5.55
N GLY A 212 -12.76 -0.32 5.05
CA GLY A 212 -11.65 0.12 5.90
C GLY A 212 -12.12 1.26 6.81
N ALA A 213 -12.23 0.99 8.11
CA ALA A 213 -12.59 2.00 9.11
C ALA A 213 -11.34 2.71 9.65
N TYR A 214 -11.47 3.98 9.95
CA TYR A 214 -10.46 4.69 10.75
C TYR A 214 -10.52 4.17 12.18
N LYS A 215 -9.40 3.65 12.67
CA LYS A 215 -9.31 3.04 14.00
C LYS A 215 -8.43 3.90 14.91
N VAL A 216 -8.88 4.08 16.15
CA VAL A 216 -8.13 4.76 17.21
C VAL A 216 -7.98 3.84 18.41
N PRO A 217 -6.99 4.05 19.29
CA PRO A 217 -6.90 3.33 20.55
C PRO A 217 -8.22 3.44 21.34
N ARG A 218 -8.68 2.35 21.93
CA ARG A 218 -9.97 2.29 22.64
C ARG A 218 -9.99 3.21 23.85
N ASN A 219 -8.87 3.28 24.58
CA ASN A 219 -8.67 4.10 25.76
C ASN A 219 -7.17 4.38 25.98
N PHE A 220 -6.86 5.17 27.03
CA PHE A 220 -5.49 5.54 27.39
C PHE A 220 -4.59 4.31 27.68
N ALA A 221 -5.10 3.29 28.34
CA ALA A 221 -4.35 2.07 28.62
C ALA A 221 -3.99 1.31 27.31
N SER A 222 -4.95 1.20 26.38
CA SER A 222 -4.71 0.63 25.05
C SER A 222 -3.66 1.43 24.29
N GLN A 223 -3.72 2.76 24.35
CA GLN A 223 -2.73 3.62 23.71
C GLN A 223 -1.34 3.44 24.31
N LYS A 224 -1.23 3.39 25.64
CA LYS A 224 0.04 3.16 26.35
C LYS A 224 0.64 1.79 25.99
N LEU A 225 -0.21 0.75 25.92
CA LEU A 225 0.20 -0.60 25.54
C LEU A 225 0.69 -0.68 24.08
N MET A 226 -0.06 -0.10 23.16
CA MET A 226 0.29 -0.03 21.75
C MET A 226 1.57 0.78 21.51
N ASN A 227 1.83 1.76 22.36
CA ASN A 227 3.01 2.63 22.30
C ASN A 227 4.25 2.01 22.96
N ASN A 228 4.12 0.92 23.72
CA ASN A 228 5.24 0.28 24.41
C ASN A 228 6.01 -0.62 23.42
N SER A 229 7.23 -0.20 23.05
CA SER A 229 8.09 -0.93 22.09
C SER A 229 8.47 -2.33 22.59
N THR A 230 8.72 -2.48 23.89
CA THR A 230 9.04 -3.78 24.51
C THR A 230 7.86 -4.72 24.41
N PHE A 231 6.65 -4.27 24.78
CA PHE A 231 5.44 -5.06 24.64
C PHE A 231 5.19 -5.49 23.18
N ARG A 232 5.37 -4.58 22.23
CA ARG A 232 5.21 -4.90 20.79
C ARG A 232 6.21 -5.95 20.33
N LYS A 233 7.49 -5.82 20.73
CA LYS A 233 8.55 -6.81 20.41
C LYS A 233 8.22 -8.17 21.01
N THR A 234 7.86 -8.23 22.30
CA THR A 234 7.51 -9.48 22.99
C THR A 234 6.25 -10.11 22.39
N ALA A 235 5.21 -9.33 22.10
CA ALA A 235 4.00 -9.82 21.44
C ALA A 235 4.27 -10.36 20.03
N LYS A 236 5.20 -9.74 19.28
CA LYS A 236 5.64 -10.27 17.97
C LYS A 236 6.30 -11.64 18.10
N PHE A 237 7.04 -11.86 19.15
CA PHE A 237 7.77 -13.12 19.38
C PHE A 237 6.86 -14.27 19.83
N ILE A 238 5.84 -13.97 20.64
CA ILE A 238 4.99 -14.99 21.29
C ILE A 238 3.69 -15.25 20.52
N ILE A 239 3.12 -14.23 19.88
CA ILE A 239 1.76 -14.31 19.28
C ILE A 239 1.88 -14.28 17.74
N PRO A 240 1.36 -15.30 17.04
CA PRO A 240 1.29 -15.30 15.58
C PRO A 240 0.60 -14.05 15.02
N THR A 241 1.06 -13.56 13.88
CA THR A 241 0.63 -12.28 13.28
C THR A 241 -0.90 -12.17 13.16
N VAL A 242 -1.58 -13.21 12.67
CA VAL A 242 -3.03 -13.23 12.52
C VAL A 242 -3.76 -13.12 13.85
N ALA A 243 -3.30 -13.86 14.87
CA ALA A 243 -3.90 -13.83 16.22
C ALA A 243 -3.68 -12.44 16.86
N ARG A 244 -2.48 -11.86 16.70
CA ARG A 244 -2.13 -10.53 17.20
C ARG A 244 -2.99 -9.42 16.56
N GLN A 245 -3.23 -9.49 15.24
CA GLN A 245 -4.13 -8.57 14.56
C GLN A 245 -5.56 -8.67 15.09
N LYS A 246 -6.11 -9.88 15.20
CA LYS A 246 -7.47 -10.08 15.75
C LYS A 246 -7.62 -9.60 17.19
N ILE A 247 -6.62 -9.86 18.05
CA ILE A 247 -6.61 -9.37 19.44
C ILE A 247 -6.53 -7.85 19.46
N GLY A 248 -5.62 -7.26 18.66
CA GLY A 248 -5.48 -5.82 18.54
C GLY A 248 -6.80 -5.16 18.11
N GLU A 249 -7.41 -5.66 17.04
CA GLU A 249 -8.68 -5.14 16.52
C GLU A 249 -9.85 -5.26 17.50
N ARG A 250 -9.93 -6.35 18.25
CA ARG A 250 -11.04 -6.59 19.17
C ARG A 250 -10.93 -5.83 20.49
N PHE A 251 -9.72 -5.70 21.03
CA PHE A 251 -9.52 -5.21 22.40
C PHE A 251 -8.82 -3.85 22.49
N LEU A 252 -7.94 -3.52 21.55
CA LEU A 252 -7.09 -2.34 21.66
C LEU A 252 -7.58 -1.14 20.87
N VAL A 253 -8.40 -1.34 19.83
CA VAL A 253 -8.87 -0.25 19.00
C VAL A 253 -10.40 -0.18 18.92
N LYS A 254 -10.90 1.00 18.55
CA LYS A 254 -12.30 1.25 18.19
C LYS A 254 -12.37 2.03 16.89
N GLU A 255 -13.46 1.87 16.16
CA GLU A 255 -13.76 2.72 15.00
C GLU A 255 -14.08 4.14 15.45
N SER A 256 -13.67 5.11 14.66
CA SER A 256 -13.91 6.53 14.89
C SER A 256 -14.03 7.26 13.56
N SER A 257 -14.60 8.46 13.59
CA SER A 257 -14.49 9.37 12.45
C SER A 257 -13.11 10.02 12.44
N ARG A 258 -12.53 10.09 11.22
CA ARG A 258 -11.28 10.83 11.05
C ARG A 258 -11.58 12.33 11.22
N PRO A 259 -10.71 13.08 11.93
CA PRO A 259 -10.81 14.55 11.94
C PRO A 259 -10.82 15.11 10.52
N VAL A 260 -11.54 16.18 10.30
CA VAL A 260 -11.59 16.86 9.00
C VAL A 260 -10.29 17.63 8.80
N LEU A 261 -9.70 17.50 7.60
CA LEU A 261 -8.52 18.28 7.21
C LEU A 261 -8.92 19.76 7.11
N LYS A 262 -8.16 20.64 7.76
CA LYS A 262 -8.42 22.09 7.73
C LYS A 262 -8.19 22.64 6.31
N GLN A 263 -8.92 23.70 5.97
CA GLN A 263 -8.88 24.28 4.64
C GLN A 263 -7.48 24.80 4.25
N ASN A 264 -6.77 25.42 5.19
CA ASN A 264 -5.39 25.87 4.96
C ASN A 264 -4.41 24.72 4.74
N GLU A 265 -4.57 23.60 5.48
CA GLU A 265 -3.74 22.39 5.29
C GLU A 265 -4.03 21.74 3.93
N ARG A 266 -5.31 21.69 3.53
CA ARG A 266 -5.73 21.20 2.21
C ARG A 266 -5.14 22.05 1.08
N GLN A 267 -5.16 23.37 1.23
CA GLN A 267 -4.59 24.29 0.24
C GLN A 267 -3.07 24.10 0.10
N ARG A 268 -2.34 23.95 1.20
CA ARG A 268 -0.90 23.66 1.18
C ARG A 268 -0.58 22.36 0.44
N LEU A 269 -1.32 21.30 0.72
CA LEU A 269 -1.15 20.02 0.02
C LEU A 269 -1.50 20.12 -1.47
N LYS A 270 -2.54 20.90 -1.82
CA LYS A 270 -2.87 21.18 -3.21
C LYS A 270 -1.69 21.81 -3.94
N GLU A 271 -1.10 22.86 -3.39
CA GLU A 271 0.04 23.56 -3.96
C GLU A 271 1.25 22.62 -4.15
N ILE A 272 1.52 21.75 -3.18
CA ILE A 272 2.62 20.78 -3.25
C ILE A 272 2.41 19.77 -4.39
N TYR A 273 1.20 19.30 -4.61
CA TYR A 273 0.93 18.23 -5.58
C TYR A 273 0.43 18.70 -6.94
N GLN A 274 0.15 20.00 -7.13
CA GLN A 274 -0.49 20.53 -8.35
C GLN A 274 0.22 20.08 -9.62
N ASP A 275 1.51 20.35 -9.72
CA ASP A 275 2.31 20.02 -10.91
C ASP A 275 2.38 18.50 -11.16
N ASP A 276 2.49 17.69 -10.11
CA ASP A 276 2.52 16.22 -10.25
C ASP A 276 1.18 15.67 -10.74
N VAL A 277 0.07 16.21 -10.24
CA VAL A 277 -1.28 15.79 -10.66
C VAL A 277 -1.56 16.19 -12.11
N GLU A 278 -1.13 17.36 -12.54
CA GLU A 278 -1.22 17.79 -13.95
C GLU A 278 -0.37 16.90 -14.87
N ASN A 279 0.86 16.61 -14.45
CA ASN A 279 1.74 15.69 -15.17
C ASN A 279 1.18 14.27 -15.22
N LEU A 280 0.54 13.81 -14.14
CA LEU A 280 -0.14 12.53 -14.10
C LEU A 280 -1.32 12.49 -15.08
N ALA A 281 -2.15 13.55 -15.12
CA ALA A 281 -3.28 13.63 -16.04
C ALA A 281 -2.80 13.56 -17.51
N LYS A 282 -1.74 14.28 -17.84
CA LYS A 282 -1.08 14.19 -19.17
C LYS A 282 -0.57 12.78 -19.46
N LEU A 283 0.10 12.14 -18.48
CA LEU A 283 0.65 10.79 -18.61
C LEU A 283 -0.44 9.73 -18.86
N LEU A 284 -1.60 9.89 -18.23
CA LEU A 284 -2.74 8.98 -18.36
C LEU A 284 -3.67 9.35 -19.53
N GLY A 285 -3.46 10.51 -20.17
CA GLY A 285 -4.31 11.01 -21.28
C GLY A 285 -5.75 11.29 -20.86
N ARG A 286 -5.99 11.64 -19.59
CA ARG A 286 -7.35 11.89 -19.06
C ARG A 286 -7.34 12.80 -17.83
N SER A 287 -8.45 13.49 -17.56
CA SER A 287 -8.67 14.17 -16.29
C SER A 287 -8.86 13.15 -15.14
N LEU A 288 -8.53 13.59 -13.93
CA LEU A 288 -8.67 12.81 -12.71
C LEU A 288 -9.89 13.30 -11.90
N PRO A 289 -10.57 12.42 -11.15
CA PRO A 289 -11.80 12.82 -10.43
C PRO A 289 -11.49 13.56 -9.10
N TRP A 290 -10.37 14.27 -9.03
CA TRP A 290 -9.87 14.94 -7.83
C TRP A 290 -10.17 16.44 -7.87
N LYS A 291 -11.36 16.82 -7.39
CA LYS A 291 -11.89 18.19 -7.46
C LYS A 291 -10.99 19.27 -6.85
N ASP A 292 -10.06 18.90 -5.98
CA ASP A 292 -9.11 19.85 -5.38
C ASP A 292 -8.20 20.50 -6.41
N PHE A 293 -7.97 19.86 -7.55
CA PHE A 293 -6.98 20.25 -8.57
C PHE A 293 -7.57 20.84 -9.85
N TYR A 294 -8.91 20.94 -9.93
CA TYR A 294 -9.63 21.45 -11.09
C TYR A 294 -10.67 22.49 -10.69
#